data_74479975a08c85de2bb82d0afee268f9
#
_entry.id   74479975a08c85de2bb82d0afee268f9
#
_cell.length_a   1.000
_cell.length_b   1.000
_cell.length_c   1.000
_cell.angle_alpha   90.00
_cell.angle_beta   90.00
_cell.angle_gamma   90.00
#
_symmetry.space_group_name_H-M   'P 1'
#
loop_
_entity.id
_entity.type
_entity.pdbx_description
1 polymer ?
#
loop_
_entity_poly.entity_id
_entity_poly.type
_entity_poly.pdbx_seq_one_letter_code
_entity_poly.pdbx_strand_id
1 'polypeptide(L)'
;MNIAENKLIYRRLVQKKFIPSHVAEVGVYLPETSNILDYIKQGIRTTLVEADPRCVTAIREYFGDTYPITLHPVAVFDSEGSIELINRAASTFASVLNSSPALVNDAYQKQDTDKFTVPAKRFDSLDDGTIDLLSIDIEGCEWYVLKYMKSRPAVISVETHGKRYINPFINEITDWMKKNGYELWYKDQSDSVYIRRGLFPITYADRWHLRINEWILAWKRFKADVKATLWGKG
;
A
#
# COMPACT_ATOMS: atom_id res chain seq x y z
N MET A 1 -0.74 -14.91 -22.45
CA MET A 1 -0.91 -14.55 -21.02
C MET A 1 -2.32 -13.99 -20.85
N ASN A 2 -3.14 -14.56 -19.99
CA ASN A 2 -4.52 -14.08 -19.78
C ASN A 2 -4.47 -12.82 -18.92
N ILE A 3 -4.64 -11.63 -19.52
CA ILE A 3 -4.56 -10.32 -18.83
C ILE A 3 -5.55 -10.23 -17.64
N ALA A 4 -6.60 -11.04 -17.62
CA ALA A 4 -7.58 -11.04 -16.54
C ALA A 4 -7.02 -11.55 -15.19
N GLU A 5 -5.96 -12.32 -15.18
CA GLU A 5 -5.31 -12.87 -13.98
C GLU A 5 -4.27 -11.92 -13.36
N ASN A 6 -3.88 -10.87 -14.07
CA ASN A 6 -2.89 -9.91 -13.61
C ASN A 6 -3.48 -8.94 -12.58
N LYS A 7 -2.60 -8.32 -11.78
CA LYS A 7 -2.98 -7.32 -10.78
C LYS A 7 -3.72 -6.12 -11.41
N LEU A 8 -4.67 -5.56 -10.69
CA LEU A 8 -5.54 -4.50 -11.20
C LEU A 8 -4.74 -3.29 -11.71
N ILE A 9 -3.74 -2.86 -10.92
CA ILE A 9 -2.90 -1.71 -11.27
C ILE A 9 -2.14 -1.96 -12.59
N TYR A 10 -1.59 -3.17 -12.77
CA TYR A 10 -0.93 -3.55 -14.01
C TYR A 10 -1.88 -3.48 -15.21
N ARG A 11 -3.05 -4.13 -15.13
CA ARG A 11 -4.05 -4.14 -16.20
C ARG A 11 -4.47 -2.73 -16.63
N ARG A 12 -4.70 -1.87 -15.65
CA ARG A 12 -5.12 -0.48 -15.91
C ARG A 12 -4.01 0.35 -16.55
N LEU A 13 -2.77 0.19 -16.10
CA LEU A 13 -1.63 0.94 -16.66
C LEU A 13 -1.26 0.47 -18.06
N VAL A 14 -1.36 -0.83 -18.36
CA VAL A 14 -1.22 -1.35 -19.73
C VAL A 14 -2.25 -0.75 -20.69
N GLN A 15 -3.52 -0.61 -20.26
CA GLN A 15 -4.55 0.06 -21.06
C GLN A 15 -4.24 1.54 -21.32
N LYS A 16 -3.55 2.21 -20.39
CA LYS A 16 -3.09 3.60 -20.53
C LYS A 16 -1.73 3.70 -21.26
N LYS A 17 -1.15 2.58 -21.69
CA LYS A 17 0.16 2.49 -22.36
C LYS A 17 1.30 3.07 -21.51
N PHE A 18 1.21 2.96 -20.20
CA PHE A 18 2.25 3.36 -19.28
C PHE A 18 3.04 2.15 -18.81
N ILE A 19 4.35 2.20 -18.98
CA ILE A 19 5.30 1.18 -18.55
C ILE A 19 6.31 1.88 -17.64
N PRO A 20 6.38 1.53 -16.33
CA PRO A 20 7.38 2.08 -15.43
C PRO A 20 8.76 1.50 -15.73
N SER A 21 9.82 2.26 -15.46
CA SER A 21 11.21 1.79 -15.51
C SER A 21 11.72 1.28 -14.16
N HIS A 22 11.16 1.77 -13.08
CA HIS A 22 11.46 1.36 -11.71
C HIS A 22 10.17 1.28 -10.89
N VAL A 23 9.88 0.10 -10.35
CA VAL A 23 8.73 -0.11 -9.47
C VAL A 23 9.18 -0.34 -8.03
N ALA A 24 8.40 0.12 -7.07
CA ALA A 24 8.67 -0.15 -5.67
C ALA A 24 7.40 -0.55 -4.92
N GLU A 25 7.55 -1.41 -3.93
CA GLU A 25 6.48 -1.78 -3.00
C GLU A 25 7.01 -1.74 -1.56
N VAL A 26 6.24 -1.08 -0.70
CA VAL A 26 6.51 -0.98 0.74
C VAL A 26 5.37 -1.68 1.47
N GLY A 27 5.70 -2.80 2.14
CA GLY A 27 4.75 -3.77 2.66
C GLY A 27 4.36 -4.79 1.59
N VAL A 28 5.13 -5.87 1.47
CA VAL A 28 4.94 -6.88 0.41
C VAL A 28 4.11 -8.06 0.90
N TYR A 29 4.30 -8.44 2.18
CA TYR A 29 3.79 -9.66 2.80
C TYR A 29 4.27 -10.91 2.03
N LEU A 30 3.47 -11.52 1.19
CA LEU A 30 3.86 -12.69 0.38
C LEU A 30 4.09 -12.30 -1.08
N PRO A 31 5.07 -12.92 -1.76
CA PRO A 31 5.43 -12.56 -3.14
C PRO A 31 4.23 -12.61 -4.12
N GLU A 32 3.35 -13.61 -3.97
CA GLU A 32 2.18 -13.80 -4.84
C GLU A 32 1.11 -12.71 -4.63
N THR A 33 1.12 -12.08 -3.45
CA THR A 33 0.15 -11.01 -3.12
C THR A 33 0.63 -9.64 -3.58
N SER A 34 1.93 -9.47 -3.90
CA SER A 34 2.52 -8.21 -4.35
C SER A 34 1.68 -7.51 -5.43
N ASN A 35 1.39 -6.24 -5.24
CA ASN A 35 0.63 -5.41 -6.17
C ASN A 35 1.40 -5.17 -7.49
N ILE A 36 2.72 -5.26 -7.44
CA ILE A 36 3.62 -5.02 -8.59
C ILE A 36 4.20 -6.30 -9.19
N LEU A 37 3.69 -7.48 -8.79
CA LEU A 37 4.19 -8.79 -9.22
C LEU A 37 4.35 -8.93 -10.75
N ASP A 38 3.40 -8.39 -11.51
CA ASP A 38 3.44 -8.48 -12.98
C ASP A 38 4.63 -7.72 -13.59
N TYR A 39 5.03 -6.61 -12.98
CA TYR A 39 6.21 -5.84 -13.39
C TYR A 39 7.51 -6.56 -13.00
N ILE A 40 7.55 -7.17 -11.81
CA ILE A 40 8.69 -7.99 -11.38
C ILE A 40 8.93 -9.12 -12.39
N LYS A 41 7.87 -9.85 -12.75
CA LYS A 41 7.93 -10.96 -13.74
C LYS A 41 8.36 -10.52 -15.14
N GLN A 42 8.24 -9.23 -15.46
CA GLN A 42 8.74 -8.65 -16.72
C GLN A 42 10.19 -8.17 -16.62
N GLY A 43 10.85 -8.36 -15.49
CA GLY A 43 12.23 -7.93 -15.28
C GLY A 43 12.39 -6.41 -15.11
N ILE A 44 11.33 -5.71 -14.72
CA ILE A 44 11.42 -4.29 -14.38
C ILE A 44 12.23 -4.15 -13.08
N ARG A 45 13.14 -3.17 -13.04
CA ARG A 45 13.88 -2.83 -11.83
C ARG A 45 12.93 -2.63 -10.65
N THR A 46 13.19 -3.30 -9.54
CA THR A 46 12.26 -3.38 -8.42
C THR A 46 12.96 -3.09 -7.08
N THR A 47 12.32 -2.25 -6.26
CA THR A 47 12.66 -2.08 -4.85
C THR A 47 11.52 -2.62 -3.99
N LEU A 48 11.83 -3.59 -3.11
CA LEU A 48 10.90 -4.15 -2.14
C LEU A 48 11.34 -3.78 -0.73
N VAL A 49 10.38 -3.38 0.09
CA VAL A 49 10.60 -3.13 1.53
C VAL A 49 9.63 -3.99 2.31
N GLU A 50 10.15 -4.87 3.15
CA GLU A 50 9.36 -5.78 3.98
C GLU A 50 10.01 -5.93 5.36
N ALA A 51 9.21 -5.82 6.41
CA ALA A 51 9.71 -5.79 7.77
C ALA A 51 9.71 -7.17 8.44
N ASP A 52 8.73 -8.04 8.12
CA ASP A 52 8.62 -9.37 8.75
C ASP A 52 9.69 -10.31 8.20
N PRO A 53 10.61 -10.81 9.05
CA PRO A 53 11.68 -11.70 8.61
C PRO A 53 11.20 -12.98 7.91
N ARG A 54 10.00 -13.46 8.23
CA ARG A 54 9.40 -14.63 7.58
C ARG A 54 8.98 -14.31 6.15
N CYS A 55 8.37 -13.14 5.96
CA CYS A 55 7.99 -12.64 4.63
C CYS A 55 9.24 -12.33 3.79
N VAL A 56 10.28 -11.73 4.40
CA VAL A 56 11.58 -11.49 3.75
C VAL A 56 12.18 -12.80 3.24
N THR A 57 12.13 -13.87 4.04
CA THR A 57 12.62 -15.20 3.63
C THR A 57 11.81 -15.73 2.44
N ALA A 58 10.48 -15.68 2.51
CA ALA A 58 9.61 -16.13 1.44
C ALA A 58 9.84 -15.35 0.13
N ILE A 59 10.06 -14.03 0.22
CA ILE A 59 10.37 -13.17 -0.94
C ILE A 59 11.70 -13.61 -1.59
N ARG A 60 12.73 -13.84 -0.79
CA ARG A 60 14.05 -14.31 -1.29
C ARG A 60 13.97 -15.68 -1.95
N GLU A 61 13.26 -16.61 -1.33
CA GLU A 61 13.06 -17.96 -1.89
C GLU A 61 12.27 -17.96 -3.19
N TYR A 62 11.22 -17.14 -3.27
CA TYR A 62 10.34 -17.08 -4.43
C TYR A 62 11.01 -16.44 -5.65
N PHE A 63 11.67 -15.30 -5.48
CA PHE A 63 12.27 -14.56 -6.59
C PHE A 63 13.71 -14.98 -6.90
N GLY A 64 14.47 -15.43 -5.87
CA GLY A 64 15.90 -15.74 -6.01
C GLY A 64 16.67 -14.57 -6.62
N ASP A 65 17.66 -14.91 -7.44
CA ASP A 65 18.46 -13.94 -8.20
C ASP A 65 17.96 -13.73 -9.64
N THR A 66 16.74 -14.20 -9.94
CA THR A 66 16.19 -14.21 -11.31
C THR A 66 15.79 -12.79 -11.76
N TYR A 67 15.41 -11.92 -10.85
CA TYR A 67 14.85 -10.60 -11.15
C TYR A 67 15.71 -9.49 -10.55
N PRO A 68 15.73 -8.28 -11.17
CA PRO A 68 16.49 -7.12 -10.69
C PRO A 68 15.82 -6.48 -9.46
N ILE A 69 15.85 -7.19 -8.32
CA ILE A 69 15.21 -6.79 -7.08
C ILE A 69 16.25 -6.31 -6.06
N THR A 70 16.01 -5.14 -5.48
CA THR A 70 16.65 -4.70 -4.25
C THR A 70 15.66 -4.87 -3.11
N LEU A 71 15.94 -5.77 -2.15
CA LEU A 71 15.08 -6.05 -1.00
C LEU A 71 15.67 -5.43 0.27
N HIS A 72 14.89 -4.59 0.93
CA HIS A 72 15.21 -3.97 2.22
C HIS A 72 14.42 -4.65 3.35
N PRO A 73 15.07 -5.43 4.24
CA PRO A 73 14.41 -6.12 5.35
C PRO A 73 14.24 -5.19 6.56
N VAL A 74 13.41 -4.16 6.42
CA VAL A 74 13.20 -3.12 7.45
C VAL A 74 11.76 -2.62 7.43
N ALA A 75 11.29 -2.08 8.55
CA ALA A 75 10.07 -1.27 8.59
C ALA A 75 10.35 0.17 8.12
N VAL A 76 9.39 0.78 7.41
CA VAL A 76 9.44 2.22 7.16
C VAL A 76 8.70 2.94 8.28
N PHE A 77 9.37 3.90 8.92
CA PHE A 77 8.80 4.66 10.02
C PHE A 77 9.31 6.11 10.06
N ASP A 78 8.81 6.90 11.01
CA ASP A 78 9.15 8.33 11.18
C ASP A 78 10.59 8.56 11.66
N SER A 79 11.24 7.55 12.22
CA SER A 79 12.60 7.60 12.75
C SER A 79 13.38 6.34 12.43
N GLU A 80 14.70 6.46 12.41
CA GLU A 80 15.61 5.32 12.31
C GLU A 80 15.82 4.65 13.67
N GLY A 81 16.19 3.36 13.65
CA GLY A 81 16.47 2.56 14.84
C GLY A 81 15.76 1.22 14.80
N SER A 82 14.90 0.94 15.76
CA SER A 82 14.07 -0.25 15.82
C SER A 82 12.64 0.10 16.19
N ILE A 83 11.70 -0.72 15.70
CA ILE A 83 10.28 -0.59 16.01
C ILE A 83 9.69 -1.95 16.39
N GLU A 84 8.72 -1.91 17.29
CA GLU A 84 7.96 -3.08 17.67
C GLU A 84 6.71 -3.20 16.77
N LEU A 85 6.56 -4.35 16.14
CA LEU A 85 5.41 -4.71 15.32
C LEU A 85 4.55 -5.74 16.05
N ILE A 86 3.27 -5.79 15.71
CA ILE A 86 2.32 -6.80 16.14
C ILE A 86 2.02 -7.70 14.94
N ASN A 87 2.33 -8.99 15.09
CA ASN A 87 2.13 -9.99 14.05
C ASN A 87 0.64 -10.31 13.86
N ARG A 88 0.14 -10.01 12.67
CA ARG A 88 -1.23 -10.34 12.24
C ARG A 88 -1.26 -10.84 10.79
N ALA A 89 -0.24 -11.60 10.41
CA ALA A 89 -0.07 -12.05 9.02
C ALA A 89 -0.08 -10.84 8.04
N ALA A 90 -0.98 -10.82 7.07
CA ALA A 90 -1.08 -9.71 6.10
C ALA A 90 -1.34 -8.36 6.75
N SER A 91 -1.96 -8.30 7.94
CA SER A 91 -2.28 -7.05 8.65
C SER A 91 -1.33 -6.79 9.82
N THR A 92 -0.05 -7.12 9.67
CA THR A 92 1.01 -6.82 10.66
C THR A 92 1.28 -5.33 10.71
N PHE A 93 1.20 -4.72 11.89
CA PHE A 93 1.24 -3.27 12.07
C PHE A 93 2.15 -2.81 13.22
N ALA A 94 2.54 -1.54 13.22
CA ALA A 94 3.36 -0.95 14.28
C ALA A 94 2.59 -0.88 15.61
N SER A 95 3.18 -1.39 16.70
CA SER A 95 2.52 -1.50 18.02
C SER A 95 2.09 -0.16 18.60
N VAL A 96 2.76 0.93 18.19
CA VAL A 96 2.45 2.30 18.62
C VAL A 96 1.16 2.87 18.00
N LEU A 97 0.67 2.28 16.91
CA LEU A 97 -0.53 2.78 16.25
C LEU A 97 -1.79 2.49 17.08
N ASN A 98 -2.69 3.46 17.12
CA ASN A 98 -4.02 3.33 17.71
C ASN A 98 -5.11 2.98 16.68
N SER A 99 -4.77 2.96 15.39
CA SER A 99 -5.66 2.60 14.29
C SER A 99 -4.86 1.88 13.21
N SER A 100 -5.34 0.73 12.80
CA SER A 100 -4.85 -0.08 11.68
C SER A 100 -6.00 -0.94 11.16
N PRO A 101 -5.91 -1.54 9.97
CA PRO A 101 -6.91 -2.50 9.50
C PRO A 101 -7.24 -3.59 10.50
N ALA A 102 -6.23 -4.22 11.13
CA ALA A 102 -6.45 -5.25 12.15
C ALA A 102 -7.26 -4.74 13.36
N LEU A 103 -6.96 -3.55 13.86
CA LEU A 103 -7.66 -2.98 15.01
C LEU A 103 -9.10 -2.60 14.69
N VAL A 104 -9.33 -2.03 13.49
CA VAL A 104 -10.63 -1.44 13.11
C VAL A 104 -11.56 -2.44 12.42
N ASN A 105 -11.05 -3.21 11.44
CA ASN A 105 -11.87 -4.14 10.68
C ASN A 105 -12.11 -5.45 11.40
N ASP A 106 -11.07 -5.96 12.12
CA ASP A 106 -11.07 -7.27 12.75
C ASP A 106 -11.31 -7.19 14.27
N ALA A 107 -11.41 -5.97 14.81
CA ALA A 107 -11.56 -5.70 16.25
C ALA A 107 -10.48 -6.40 17.10
N TYR A 108 -9.27 -6.53 16.55
CA TYR A 108 -8.15 -7.16 17.23
C TYR A 108 -7.74 -6.37 18.48
N GLN A 109 -7.50 -7.09 19.57
CA GLN A 109 -6.93 -6.52 20.80
C GLN A 109 -5.44 -6.90 20.88
N LYS A 110 -4.60 -5.86 21.07
CA LYS A 110 -3.15 -6.04 21.14
C LYS A 110 -2.75 -7.00 22.25
N GLN A 111 -1.89 -7.98 21.93
CA GLN A 111 -1.33 -8.95 22.87
C GLN A 111 0.19 -8.87 22.82
N ASP A 112 0.84 -8.95 23.99
CA ASP A 112 2.31 -8.90 24.06
C ASP A 112 2.98 -10.12 23.41
N THR A 113 2.29 -11.25 23.36
CA THR A 113 2.77 -12.47 22.70
C THR A 113 2.93 -12.35 21.19
N ASP A 114 2.26 -11.37 20.58
CA ASP A 114 2.27 -11.18 19.12
C ASP A 114 3.34 -10.15 18.69
N LYS A 115 4.06 -9.57 19.65
CA LYS A 115 5.05 -8.52 19.41
C LYS A 115 6.39 -9.09 18.96
N PHE A 116 7.02 -8.40 18.03
CA PHE A 116 8.40 -8.63 17.63
C PHE A 116 9.06 -7.31 17.19
N THR A 117 10.37 -7.24 17.33
CA THR A 117 11.14 -6.02 17.03
C THR A 117 11.90 -6.18 15.72
N VAL A 118 11.86 -5.15 14.88
CA VAL A 118 12.57 -5.09 13.58
C VAL A 118 13.32 -3.77 13.43
N PRO A 119 14.36 -3.71 12.57
CA PRO A 119 14.98 -2.46 12.20
C PRO A 119 13.97 -1.51 11.54
N ALA A 120 14.03 -0.23 11.86
CA ALA A 120 13.22 0.82 11.27
C ALA A 120 14.10 1.83 10.53
N LYS A 121 13.64 2.27 9.37
CA LYS A 121 14.31 3.32 8.58
C LYS A 121 13.30 4.33 8.06
N ARG A 122 13.79 5.54 7.83
CA ARG A 122 13.06 6.53 7.04
C ARG A 122 13.17 6.18 5.54
N PHE A 123 12.11 6.44 4.80
CA PHE A 123 12.06 6.05 3.39
C PHE A 123 13.09 6.77 2.52
N ASP A 124 13.52 7.99 2.88
CA ASP A 124 14.58 8.72 2.17
C ASP A 124 15.95 8.02 2.17
N SER A 125 16.20 7.09 3.10
CA SER A 125 17.42 6.27 3.10
C SER A 125 17.35 5.05 2.16
N LEU A 126 16.14 4.70 1.68
CA LEU A 126 15.86 3.56 0.81
C LEU A 126 15.52 3.99 -0.62
N ASP A 127 15.01 5.20 -0.79
CA ASP A 127 14.58 5.79 -2.05
C ASP A 127 15.74 6.53 -2.72
N ASP A 128 16.15 6.06 -3.88
CA ASP A 128 17.24 6.65 -4.69
C ASP A 128 16.78 7.77 -5.63
N GLY A 129 15.49 8.12 -5.60
CA GLY A 129 14.93 9.21 -6.40
C GLY A 129 14.46 8.78 -7.81
N THR A 130 14.45 7.48 -8.13
CA THR A 130 14.16 6.99 -9.49
C THR A 130 12.89 6.17 -9.63
N ILE A 131 12.09 6.04 -8.56
CA ILE A 131 10.85 5.23 -8.57
C ILE A 131 9.79 5.90 -9.45
N ASP A 132 9.24 5.13 -10.40
CA ASP A 132 8.18 5.55 -11.33
C ASP A 132 6.79 5.10 -10.90
N LEU A 133 6.69 3.93 -10.28
CA LEU A 133 5.46 3.38 -9.70
C LEU A 133 5.74 2.91 -8.28
N LEU A 134 4.94 3.39 -7.33
CA LEU A 134 5.06 3.05 -5.92
C LEU A 134 3.75 2.47 -5.40
N SER A 135 3.81 1.29 -4.77
CA SER A 135 2.73 0.71 -3.97
C SER A 135 3.09 0.78 -2.50
N ILE A 136 2.16 1.22 -1.65
CA ILE A 136 2.36 1.40 -0.21
C ILE A 136 1.20 0.76 0.55
N ASP A 137 1.50 -0.28 1.31
CA ASP A 137 0.55 -1.00 2.15
C ASP A 137 1.27 -1.49 3.42
N ILE A 138 1.33 -0.62 4.44
CA ILE A 138 2.04 -0.86 5.72
C ILE A 138 1.15 -0.60 6.93
N GLU A 139 -0.13 -0.89 6.73
CA GLU A 139 -1.11 -1.08 7.79
C GLU A 139 -1.23 0.12 8.76
N GLY A 140 -1.21 1.34 8.20
CA GLY A 140 -1.43 2.60 8.91
C GLY A 140 -0.21 3.53 9.01
N CYS A 141 0.94 3.14 8.46
CA CYS A 141 2.16 3.95 8.45
C CYS A 141 2.49 4.59 7.09
N GLU A 142 1.60 4.53 6.09
CA GLU A 142 1.79 4.95 4.69
C GLU A 142 2.25 6.40 4.56
N TRP A 143 1.80 7.26 5.49
CA TRP A 143 2.23 8.65 5.55
C TRP A 143 3.74 8.80 5.69
N TYR A 144 4.41 7.93 6.44
CA TYR A 144 5.87 8.04 6.63
C TYR A 144 6.67 7.70 5.38
N VAL A 145 6.11 6.93 4.45
CA VAL A 145 6.70 6.76 3.12
C VAL A 145 6.61 8.07 2.33
N LEU A 146 5.42 8.64 2.20
CA LEU A 146 5.19 9.87 1.44
C LEU A 146 5.94 11.07 2.01
N LYS A 147 5.97 11.19 3.34
CA LYS A 147 6.63 12.29 4.08
C LYS A 147 8.12 12.40 3.75
N TYR A 148 8.80 11.26 3.60
CA TYR A 148 10.24 11.19 3.40
C TYR A 148 10.65 10.80 1.98
N MET A 149 9.72 10.63 1.06
CA MET A 149 9.99 10.21 -0.30
C MET A 149 10.77 11.26 -1.11
N LYS A 150 11.89 10.83 -1.72
CA LYS A 150 12.70 11.64 -2.66
C LYS A 150 12.13 11.56 -4.07
N SER A 151 11.75 10.36 -4.50
CA SER A 151 11.13 10.12 -5.80
C SER A 151 9.86 10.94 -5.98
N ARG A 152 9.47 11.12 -7.25
CA ARG A 152 8.16 11.66 -7.62
C ARG A 152 7.54 10.70 -8.63
N PRO A 153 7.05 9.52 -8.16
CA PRO A 153 6.52 8.50 -9.04
C PRO A 153 5.44 9.04 -9.96
N ALA A 154 5.35 8.51 -11.16
CA ALA A 154 4.25 8.84 -12.06
C ALA A 154 2.91 8.30 -11.53
N VAL A 155 2.97 7.17 -10.81
CA VAL A 155 1.81 6.50 -10.22
C VAL A 155 2.11 6.09 -8.77
N ILE A 156 1.16 6.35 -7.86
CA ILE A 156 1.23 5.94 -6.45
C ILE A 156 -0.07 5.22 -6.09
N SER A 157 0.04 3.96 -5.66
CA SER A 157 -1.01 3.22 -4.95
C SER A 157 -0.74 3.30 -3.47
N VAL A 158 -1.75 3.65 -2.67
CA VAL A 158 -1.60 3.74 -1.23
C VAL A 158 -2.84 3.21 -0.52
N GLU A 159 -2.65 2.33 0.49
CA GLU A 159 -3.75 1.87 1.32
C GLU A 159 -4.31 3.04 2.14
N THR A 160 -5.56 3.40 1.88
CA THR A 160 -6.23 4.53 2.54
C THR A 160 -7.50 4.14 3.28
N HIS A 161 -8.02 2.95 3.00
CA HIS A 161 -9.32 2.56 3.51
C HIS A 161 -9.49 1.03 3.50
N GLY A 162 -10.48 0.56 4.24
CA GLY A 162 -10.90 -0.81 4.27
C GLY A 162 -12.41 -0.89 4.50
N LYS A 163 -12.88 -2.00 5.05
CA LYS A 163 -14.31 -2.21 5.33
C LYS A 163 -14.88 -1.14 6.27
N ARG A 164 -14.19 -0.87 7.38
CA ARG A 164 -14.47 0.22 8.33
C ARG A 164 -13.27 1.14 8.53
N TYR A 165 -12.09 0.62 8.27
CA TYR A 165 -10.83 1.33 8.42
C TYR A 165 -10.75 2.53 7.50
N ILE A 166 -10.23 3.62 8.04
CA ILE A 166 -9.73 4.79 7.30
C ILE A 166 -8.34 5.07 7.84
N ASN A 167 -7.39 5.26 6.94
CA ASN A 167 -6.01 5.55 7.31
C ASN A 167 -5.95 6.75 8.25
N PRO A 168 -5.26 6.64 9.40
CA PRO A 168 -5.20 7.73 10.40
C PRO A 168 -4.59 9.03 9.85
N PHE A 169 -3.79 8.94 8.79
CA PHE A 169 -3.14 10.07 8.13
C PHE A 169 -3.79 10.45 6.79
N ILE A 170 -5.08 10.13 6.59
CA ILE A 170 -5.76 10.35 5.30
C ILE A 170 -5.73 11.81 4.85
N ASN A 171 -5.79 12.77 5.79
CA ASN A 171 -5.72 14.19 5.48
C ASN A 171 -4.32 14.58 4.99
N GLU A 172 -3.27 14.17 5.71
CA GLU A 172 -1.86 14.41 5.36
C GLU A 172 -1.54 13.79 3.98
N ILE A 173 -1.98 12.56 3.74
CA ILE A 173 -1.82 11.88 2.46
C ILE A 173 -2.51 12.67 1.34
N THR A 174 -3.76 13.05 1.54
CA THR A 174 -4.55 13.77 0.53
C THR A 174 -3.97 15.15 0.22
N ASP A 175 -3.56 15.88 1.24
CA ASP A 175 -2.97 17.21 1.09
C ASP A 175 -1.60 17.13 0.42
N TRP A 176 -0.78 16.14 0.78
CA TRP A 176 0.49 15.89 0.13
C TRP A 176 0.30 15.56 -1.35
N MET A 177 -0.64 14.71 -1.71
CA MET A 177 -0.96 14.38 -3.10
C MET A 177 -1.34 15.62 -3.90
N LYS A 178 -2.25 16.46 -3.38
CA LYS A 178 -2.65 17.71 -4.03
C LYS A 178 -1.49 18.67 -4.21
N LYS A 179 -0.70 18.89 -3.14
CA LYS A 179 0.44 19.81 -3.12
C LYS A 179 1.54 19.39 -4.11
N ASN A 180 1.75 18.08 -4.30
CA ASN A 180 2.76 17.55 -5.19
C ASN A 180 2.24 17.27 -6.62
N GLY A 181 1.02 17.73 -6.96
CA GLY A 181 0.51 17.67 -8.33
C GLY A 181 -0.05 16.32 -8.74
N TYR A 182 -0.51 15.53 -7.80
CA TYR A 182 -1.21 14.27 -8.07
C TYR A 182 -2.72 14.49 -8.15
N GLU A 183 -3.38 13.61 -8.90
CA GLU A 183 -4.83 13.49 -8.95
C GLU A 183 -5.26 12.04 -8.74
N LEU A 184 -6.37 11.85 -8.04
CA LEU A 184 -6.94 10.53 -7.77
C LEU A 184 -7.52 9.95 -9.07
N TRP A 185 -7.01 8.78 -9.47
CA TRP A 185 -7.45 8.09 -10.67
C TRP A 185 -8.55 7.07 -10.39
N TYR A 186 -8.31 6.17 -9.44
CA TYR A 186 -9.33 5.22 -9.00
C TYR A 186 -9.11 4.79 -7.55
N LYS A 187 -10.13 4.13 -6.99
CA LYS A 187 -10.05 3.38 -5.73
C LYS A 187 -10.45 1.95 -5.99
N ASP A 188 -9.86 1.01 -5.26
CA ASP A 188 -10.30 -0.38 -5.20
C ASP A 188 -10.85 -0.74 -3.81
N GLN A 189 -10.54 -1.93 -3.26
CA GLN A 189 -11.07 -2.37 -1.96
C GLN A 189 -10.38 -1.72 -0.76
N SER A 190 -9.10 -1.36 -0.89
CA SER A 190 -8.25 -0.81 0.16
C SER A 190 -7.48 0.42 -0.31
N ASP A 191 -7.10 0.45 -1.61
CA ASP A 191 -6.16 1.41 -2.13
C ASP A 191 -6.83 2.58 -2.82
N SER A 192 -6.19 3.74 -2.70
CA SER A 192 -6.39 4.90 -3.54
C SER A 192 -5.20 5.04 -4.48
N VAL A 193 -5.45 5.03 -5.78
CA VAL A 193 -4.40 5.14 -6.80
C VAL A 193 -4.40 6.52 -7.40
N TYR A 194 -3.26 7.17 -7.27
CA TYR A 194 -3.01 8.53 -7.74
C TYR A 194 -2.06 8.53 -8.93
N ILE A 195 -2.26 9.45 -9.85
CA ILE A 195 -1.34 9.70 -10.96
C ILE A 195 -0.84 11.13 -10.93
N ARG A 196 0.37 11.37 -11.44
CA ARG A 196 0.84 12.73 -11.67
C ARG A 196 -0.02 13.40 -12.72
N ARG A 197 -0.45 14.63 -12.47
CA ARG A 197 -1.27 15.39 -13.42
C ARG A 197 -0.62 15.45 -14.80
N GLY A 198 -1.40 15.12 -15.83
CA GLY A 198 -0.94 15.12 -17.20
C GLY A 198 -0.21 13.85 -17.65
N LEU A 199 -0.08 12.81 -16.80
CA LEU A 199 0.50 11.53 -17.19
C LEU A 199 -0.29 10.87 -18.33
N PHE A 200 -1.59 10.80 -18.18
CA PHE A 200 -2.58 10.42 -19.19
C PHE A 200 -3.94 11.00 -18.83
N PRO A 201 -4.87 11.13 -19.79
CA PRO A 201 -6.18 11.68 -19.48
C PRO A 201 -7.00 10.72 -18.60
N ILE A 202 -7.57 11.25 -17.52
CA ILE A 202 -8.64 10.58 -16.75
C ILE A 202 -9.95 10.79 -17.51
N THR A 203 -10.46 9.69 -18.06
CA THR A 203 -11.67 9.70 -18.89
C THR A 203 -12.94 9.88 -18.05
N TYR A 204 -14.07 10.19 -18.72
CA TYR A 204 -15.37 10.19 -18.06
C TYR A 204 -15.72 8.82 -17.45
N ALA A 205 -15.34 7.73 -18.11
CA ALA A 205 -15.52 6.38 -17.58
C ALA A 205 -14.72 6.16 -16.30
N ASP A 206 -13.44 6.59 -16.25
CA ASP A 206 -12.63 6.51 -15.02
C ASP A 206 -13.30 7.28 -13.87
N ARG A 207 -13.79 8.52 -14.12
CA ARG A 207 -14.47 9.34 -13.11
C ARG A 207 -15.78 8.73 -12.63
N TRP A 208 -16.52 8.12 -13.53
CA TRP A 208 -17.78 7.42 -13.22
C TRP A 208 -17.51 6.18 -12.35
N HIS A 209 -16.55 5.36 -12.72
CA HIS A 209 -16.14 4.20 -11.93
C HIS A 209 -15.65 4.60 -10.53
N LEU A 210 -14.87 5.68 -10.42
CA LEU A 210 -14.43 6.21 -9.14
C LEU A 210 -15.62 6.56 -8.25
N ARG A 211 -16.61 7.31 -8.76
CA ARG A 211 -17.82 7.69 -8.02
C ARG A 211 -18.64 6.49 -7.57
N ILE A 212 -18.80 5.48 -8.44
CA ILE A 212 -19.49 4.24 -8.10
C ILE A 212 -18.74 3.53 -6.97
N ASN A 213 -17.42 3.40 -7.06
CA ASN A 213 -16.64 2.75 -6.02
C ASN A 213 -16.69 3.51 -4.69
N GLU A 214 -16.62 4.83 -4.70
CA GLU A 214 -16.78 5.64 -3.50
C GLU A 214 -18.18 5.46 -2.86
N TRP A 215 -19.23 5.38 -3.69
CA TRP A 215 -20.58 5.10 -3.20
C TRP A 215 -20.70 3.69 -2.60
N ILE A 216 -20.12 2.67 -3.25
CA ILE A 216 -20.08 1.28 -2.75
C ILE A 216 -19.34 1.21 -1.41
N LEU A 217 -18.19 1.87 -1.30
CA LEU A 217 -17.39 1.92 -0.07
C LEU A 217 -18.16 2.63 1.07
N ALA A 218 -18.80 3.75 0.78
CA ALA A 218 -19.65 4.46 1.74
C ALA A 218 -20.83 3.60 2.22
N TRP A 219 -21.48 2.88 1.31
CA TRP A 219 -22.57 1.94 1.62
C TRP A 219 -22.11 0.76 2.47
N LYS A 220 -20.94 0.18 2.15
CA LYS A 220 -20.36 -0.93 2.96
C LYS A 220 -20.05 -0.46 4.39
N ARG A 221 -19.49 0.75 4.56
CA ARG A 221 -19.24 1.34 5.89
C ARG A 221 -20.54 1.57 6.65
N PHE A 222 -21.51 2.22 6.03
CA PHE A 222 -22.81 2.44 6.64
C PHE A 222 -23.46 1.13 7.15
N LYS A 223 -23.47 0.08 6.31
CA LYS A 223 -23.98 -1.24 6.73
C LYS A 223 -23.18 -1.82 7.90
N ALA A 224 -21.87 -1.69 7.89
CA ALA A 224 -21.02 -2.19 8.97
C ALA A 224 -21.27 -1.44 10.29
N ASP A 225 -21.49 -0.13 10.23
CA ASP A 225 -21.78 0.70 11.40
C ASP A 225 -23.17 0.41 11.97
N VAL A 226 -24.18 0.29 11.12
CA VAL A 226 -25.54 -0.12 11.52
C VAL A 226 -25.52 -1.50 12.20
N LYS A 227 -24.78 -2.46 11.62
CA LYS A 227 -24.65 -3.80 12.22
C LYS A 227 -23.96 -3.72 13.59
N ALA A 228 -22.90 -2.95 13.74
CA ALA A 228 -22.20 -2.78 15.01
C ALA A 228 -23.10 -2.14 16.08
N THR A 229 -23.94 -1.16 15.69
CA THR A 229 -24.89 -0.51 16.60
C THR A 229 -26.02 -1.41 17.04
N LEU A 230 -26.53 -2.27 16.14
CA LEU A 230 -27.67 -3.16 16.42
C LEU A 230 -27.24 -4.43 17.19
N TRP A 231 -26.03 -4.95 16.99
CA TRP A 231 -25.54 -6.22 17.54
C TRP A 231 -24.45 -6.06 18.59
N GLY A 232 -23.93 -4.84 18.81
CA GLY A 232 -22.91 -4.51 19.80
C GLY A 232 -23.46 -4.19 21.20
N LYS A 233 -24.76 -4.45 21.47
CA LYS A 233 -25.41 -4.39 22.76
C LYS A 233 -25.77 -5.80 23.23
N GLY A 234 -24.76 -6.63 23.45
CA GLY A 234 -24.84 -7.92 24.07
C GLY A 234 -23.61 -8.18 24.91
#